data_76c44225ca359eceee55e7221df0b9dd
#
_entry.id   76c44225ca359eceee55e7221df0b9dd
#
_cell.length_a   1.000
_cell.length_b   1.000
_cell.length_c   1.000
_cell.angle_alpha   90.00
_cell.angle_beta   90.00
_cell.angle_gamma   90.00
#
_symmetry.space_group_name_H-M   'P 1'
#
loop_
_entity.id
_entity.type
_entity.pdbx_description
1 polymer ?
#
loop_
_entity_poly.entity_id
_entity_poly.type
_entity_poly.pdbx_seq_one_letter_code
_entity_poly.pdbx_strand_id
1 'polypeptide(L)'
;MGEKEMEKILFTSESVTEGHPDKIADQISDGILDAILAQDPTARVACETVVNTGLVVLVGEITTSAVVDYQQVARDTIRKIGYTDRKYGYDADSVAVLVSLDKQSPDIAMGVDDALETRGQSEEFGAGDQGLMFGYATNETESYMPLPIDLSHKLAYQLAKVRKEKQLDYLGPDGKVQVTIEYTPEHQVKRIDTIVVSTQHDEEISQEQIRKDVLEFVVKPVVPAELLDDETRYFINPTGKFVIGGPVGDSGLTGRKIIVDTYGGYARHGGGAFSGKDSTKVDRSASYAARYIAKNVVAAGLADKCEIQLAYAIGVAQPVSIAVDTFGTNHVPEEKIIEVIRKEFRLTPKGIIETLNLRRPIYQQTAAYGHFGRTDIELPWEQLNKVEELKAYFA
;
A
#
# COMPACT_ATOMS: atom_id res chain seq x y z
N MET A 1 -31.57 -36.06 -12.68
CA MET A 1 -30.54 -35.75 -11.68
C MET A 1 -30.13 -34.32 -12.03
N GLY A 2 -30.58 -33.33 -11.25
CA GLY A 2 -30.19 -31.94 -11.49
C GLY A 2 -28.70 -31.77 -11.30
N GLU A 3 -28.01 -31.18 -12.26
CA GLU A 3 -26.66 -30.69 -12.08
C GLU A 3 -26.68 -29.79 -10.86
N LYS A 4 -25.91 -30.15 -9.80
CA LYS A 4 -25.65 -29.25 -8.69
C LYS A 4 -24.84 -28.11 -9.33
N GLU A 5 -25.45 -26.94 -9.42
CA GLU A 5 -24.73 -25.71 -9.77
C GLU A 5 -23.52 -25.62 -8.84
N MET A 6 -22.32 -25.71 -9.38
CA MET A 6 -21.11 -25.57 -8.55
C MET A 6 -21.10 -24.14 -8.01
N GLU A 7 -20.90 -24.02 -6.70
CA GLU A 7 -20.81 -22.72 -6.03
C GLU A 7 -19.65 -21.91 -6.65
N LYS A 8 -19.93 -20.65 -7.06
CA LYS A 8 -18.93 -19.77 -7.65
C LYS A 8 -17.83 -19.45 -6.62
N ILE A 9 -16.58 -19.58 -6.99
CA ILE A 9 -15.46 -19.14 -6.17
C ILE A 9 -15.21 -17.66 -6.44
N LEU A 10 -15.63 -16.81 -5.51
CA LEU A 10 -15.51 -15.36 -5.64
C LEU A 10 -14.51 -14.80 -4.66
N PHE A 11 -13.67 -13.86 -5.11
CA PHE A 11 -12.79 -13.10 -4.25
C PHE A 11 -12.87 -11.60 -4.56
N THR A 12 -12.89 -10.79 -3.51
CA THR A 12 -13.11 -9.35 -3.61
C THR A 12 -11.98 -8.58 -2.95
N SER A 13 -11.49 -7.55 -3.63
CA SER A 13 -10.61 -6.53 -3.05
C SER A 13 -11.17 -5.14 -3.29
N GLU A 14 -10.74 -4.19 -2.46
CA GLU A 14 -11.12 -2.79 -2.60
C GLU A 14 -9.90 -1.87 -2.64
N SER A 15 -10.07 -0.70 -3.19
CA SER A 15 -9.13 0.41 -3.13
C SER A 15 -9.87 1.73 -3.00
N VAL A 16 -9.14 2.79 -2.65
CA VAL A 16 -9.69 4.12 -2.49
C VAL A 16 -8.83 5.14 -3.24
N THR A 17 -9.43 6.28 -3.61
CA THR A 17 -8.68 7.38 -4.22
C THR A 17 -7.80 8.09 -3.19
N GLU A 18 -6.86 8.88 -3.69
CA GLU A 18 -6.00 9.75 -2.88
C GLU A 18 -6.77 10.76 -2.01
N GLY A 19 -8.03 11.07 -2.37
CA GLY A 19 -8.90 11.99 -1.63
C GLY A 19 -9.74 11.33 -0.53
N HIS A 20 -9.65 10.02 -0.34
CA HIS A 20 -10.25 9.34 0.80
C HIS A 20 -9.60 9.82 2.11
N PRO A 21 -10.35 10.07 3.20
CA PRO A 21 -9.81 10.65 4.43
C PRO A 21 -8.60 9.92 5.00
N ASP A 22 -8.64 8.58 5.10
CA ASP A 22 -7.50 7.80 5.59
C ASP A 22 -6.27 7.95 4.66
N LYS A 23 -6.48 8.05 3.34
CA LYS A 23 -5.36 8.22 2.40
C LYS A 23 -4.83 9.65 2.36
N ILE A 24 -5.63 10.65 2.68
CA ILE A 24 -5.13 12.01 2.95
C ILE A 24 -4.15 11.97 4.13
N ALA A 25 -4.54 11.29 5.22
CA ALA A 25 -3.71 11.15 6.40
C ALA A 25 -2.39 10.42 6.10
N ASP A 26 -2.44 9.30 5.37
CA ASP A 26 -1.25 8.56 4.94
C ASP A 26 -0.31 9.42 4.08
N GLN A 27 -0.85 10.16 3.11
CA GLN A 27 -0.05 11.02 2.23
C GLN A 27 0.58 12.20 2.96
N ILE A 28 -0.09 12.76 3.98
CA ILE A 28 0.49 13.83 4.81
C ILE A 28 1.64 13.26 5.65
N SER A 29 1.43 12.13 6.32
CA SER A 29 2.44 11.47 7.14
C SER A 29 3.69 11.12 6.33
N ASP A 30 3.53 10.55 5.15
CA ASP A 30 4.66 10.22 4.25
C ASP A 30 5.26 11.47 3.57
N GLY A 31 4.48 12.52 3.34
CA GLY A 31 5.00 13.80 2.88
C GLY A 31 5.94 14.45 3.90
N ILE A 32 5.60 14.36 5.18
CA ILE A 32 6.46 14.82 6.28
C ILE A 32 7.73 13.97 6.36
N LEU A 33 7.61 12.64 6.27
CA LEU A 33 8.76 11.74 6.24
C LEU A 33 9.71 12.08 5.09
N ASP A 34 9.20 12.25 3.87
CA ASP A 34 10.02 12.57 2.70
C ASP A 34 10.70 13.94 2.82
N ALA A 35 10.00 14.95 3.35
CA ALA A 35 10.57 16.27 3.59
C ALA A 35 11.72 16.25 4.61
N ILE A 36 11.63 15.37 5.61
CA ILE A 36 12.71 15.15 6.60
C ILE A 36 13.87 14.40 5.95
N LEU A 37 13.61 13.27 5.28
CA LEU A 37 14.66 12.42 4.68
C LEU A 37 15.45 13.13 3.60
N ALA A 38 14.85 14.10 2.91
CA ALA A 38 15.56 14.94 1.94
C ALA A 38 16.69 15.77 2.55
N GLN A 39 16.63 16.07 3.87
CA GLN A 39 17.63 16.86 4.60
C GLN A 39 18.44 16.00 5.57
N ASP A 40 17.83 14.96 6.15
CA ASP A 40 18.42 14.07 7.14
C ASP A 40 18.03 12.61 6.86
N PRO A 41 18.82 11.89 6.04
CA PRO A 41 18.55 10.48 5.69
C PRO A 41 18.57 9.51 6.89
N THR A 42 19.11 9.95 8.04
CA THR A 42 19.23 9.12 9.25
C THR A 42 18.17 9.44 10.30
N ALA A 43 17.24 10.34 9.99
CA ALA A 43 16.17 10.72 10.89
C ALA A 43 15.34 9.52 11.36
N ARG A 44 14.86 9.61 12.60
CA ARG A 44 13.88 8.68 13.17
C ARG A 44 12.53 9.36 13.17
N VAL A 45 11.58 8.75 12.48
CA VAL A 45 10.24 9.33 12.25
C VAL A 45 9.16 8.31 12.53
N ALA A 46 8.24 8.70 13.39
CA ALA A 46 6.94 8.05 13.59
C ALA A 46 5.91 9.18 13.65
N CYS A 47 5.23 9.44 12.53
CA CYS A 47 4.29 10.55 12.38
C CYS A 47 2.92 10.02 11.95
N GLU A 48 1.94 10.16 12.80
CA GLU A 48 0.54 9.88 12.51
C GLU A 48 -0.21 11.19 12.25
N THR A 49 -1.18 11.11 11.36
CA THR A 49 -2.05 12.22 10.97
C THR A 49 -3.51 11.85 11.21
N VAL A 50 -4.25 12.76 11.82
CA VAL A 50 -5.72 12.71 11.90
C VAL A 50 -6.27 13.83 11.04
N VAL A 51 -7.25 13.54 10.19
CA VAL A 51 -8.01 14.54 9.44
C VAL A 51 -9.49 14.46 9.79
N ASN A 52 -10.12 15.61 9.93
CA ASN A 52 -11.56 15.75 10.19
C ASN A 52 -12.03 17.09 9.61
N THR A 53 -13.33 17.40 9.72
CA THR A 53 -13.89 18.66 9.23
C THR A 53 -13.04 19.86 9.68
N GLY A 54 -12.43 20.55 8.72
CA GLY A 54 -11.62 21.74 8.96
C GLY A 54 -10.33 21.55 9.78
N LEU A 55 -9.87 20.31 10.02
CA LEU A 55 -8.79 20.02 10.95
C LEU A 55 -7.83 18.98 10.40
N VAL A 56 -6.54 19.21 10.62
CA VAL A 56 -5.43 18.24 10.57
C VAL A 56 -4.72 18.24 11.90
N VAL A 57 -4.46 17.08 12.48
CA VAL A 57 -3.63 16.93 13.69
C VAL A 57 -2.47 16.01 13.36
N LEU A 58 -1.25 16.48 13.59
CA LEU A 58 -0.02 15.72 13.44
C LEU A 58 0.45 15.34 14.83
N VAL A 59 0.61 14.03 15.07
CA VAL A 59 1.07 13.49 16.36
C VAL A 59 2.17 12.48 16.13
N GLY A 60 3.03 12.26 17.13
CA GLY A 60 4.07 11.24 17.07
C GLY A 60 5.42 11.72 17.57
N GLU A 61 6.47 10.98 17.21
CA GLU A 61 7.83 11.24 17.66
C GLU A 61 8.78 11.36 16.47
N ILE A 62 9.57 12.43 16.47
CA ILE A 62 10.57 12.72 15.43
C ILE A 62 11.87 13.13 16.06
N THR A 63 12.95 12.44 15.69
CA THR A 63 14.32 12.84 16.03
C THR A 63 15.07 13.11 14.73
N THR A 64 15.40 14.37 14.48
CA THR A 64 16.02 14.82 13.22
C THR A 64 16.80 16.12 13.41
N SER A 65 17.78 16.33 12.54
CA SER A 65 18.44 17.63 12.34
C SER A 65 17.75 18.50 11.27
N ALA A 66 16.79 17.94 10.52
CA ALA A 66 16.07 18.65 9.48
C ALA A 66 15.17 19.75 10.07
N VAL A 67 14.98 20.81 9.29
CA VAL A 67 14.02 21.89 9.60
C VAL A 67 12.91 21.85 8.55
N VAL A 68 11.72 21.45 8.98
CA VAL A 68 10.56 21.25 8.11
C VAL A 68 9.37 22.07 8.59
N ASP A 69 8.71 22.77 7.69
CA ASP A 69 7.41 23.38 7.94
C ASP A 69 6.31 22.31 7.76
N TYR A 70 6.00 21.62 8.85
CA TYR A 70 5.00 20.55 8.86
C TYR A 70 3.61 21.01 8.40
N GLN A 71 3.22 22.24 8.76
CA GLN A 71 1.94 22.79 8.35
C GLN A 71 1.89 23.01 6.84
N GLN A 72 2.97 23.52 6.27
CA GLN A 72 3.05 23.73 4.82
C GLN A 72 3.03 22.41 4.06
N VAL A 73 3.76 21.38 4.51
CA VAL A 73 3.73 20.03 3.92
C VAL A 73 2.32 19.45 3.90
N ALA A 74 1.58 19.59 5.02
CA ALA A 74 0.20 19.12 5.09
C ALA A 74 -0.70 19.86 4.09
N ARG A 75 -0.61 21.20 4.01
CA ARG A 75 -1.38 22.01 3.07
C ARG A 75 -1.07 21.68 1.62
N ASP A 76 0.21 21.52 1.28
CA ASP A 76 0.63 21.21 -0.09
C ASP A 76 0.15 19.82 -0.51
N THR A 77 0.15 18.85 0.41
CA THR A 77 -0.43 17.53 0.18
C THR A 77 -1.92 17.60 -0.11
N ILE A 78 -2.68 18.30 0.73
CA ILE A 78 -4.14 18.48 0.55
C ILE A 78 -4.45 19.19 -0.78
N ARG A 79 -3.64 20.19 -1.15
CA ARG A 79 -3.76 20.92 -2.42
C ARG A 79 -3.48 20.01 -3.62
N LYS A 80 -2.41 19.20 -3.56
CA LYS A 80 -2.02 18.24 -4.59
C LYS A 80 -3.11 17.19 -4.83
N ILE A 81 -3.80 16.75 -3.79
CA ILE A 81 -4.94 15.82 -3.86
C ILE A 81 -6.11 16.45 -4.61
N GLY A 82 -6.34 17.77 -4.44
CA GLY A 82 -7.37 18.50 -5.12
C GLY A 82 -8.46 19.09 -4.22
N TYR A 83 -8.25 19.14 -2.91
CA TYR A 83 -9.09 19.90 -2.00
C TYR A 83 -8.67 21.37 -2.02
N THR A 84 -9.09 22.07 -3.07
CA THR A 84 -8.75 23.47 -3.35
C THR A 84 -9.99 24.37 -3.46
N ASP A 85 -11.18 23.79 -3.34
CA ASP A 85 -12.44 24.48 -3.44
C ASP A 85 -13.23 24.37 -2.12
N ARG A 86 -13.71 25.50 -1.61
CA ARG A 86 -14.53 25.57 -0.40
C ARG A 86 -15.84 24.80 -0.50
N LYS A 87 -16.31 24.50 -1.72
CA LYS A 87 -17.51 23.67 -1.93
C LYS A 87 -17.43 22.30 -1.24
N TYR A 88 -16.23 21.77 -1.05
CA TYR A 88 -16.02 20.49 -0.36
C TYR A 88 -16.08 20.61 1.18
N GLY A 89 -16.14 21.83 1.74
CA GLY A 89 -16.08 22.07 3.19
C GLY A 89 -14.73 21.72 3.83
N TYR A 90 -13.75 21.38 3.01
CA TYR A 90 -12.37 21.06 3.40
C TYR A 90 -11.43 21.52 2.29
N ASP A 91 -10.52 22.43 2.60
CA ASP A 91 -9.58 22.96 1.61
C ASP A 91 -8.22 23.29 2.25
N ALA A 92 -7.19 23.24 1.42
CA ALA A 92 -5.79 23.39 1.83
C ALA A 92 -5.49 24.73 2.53
N ASP A 93 -6.19 25.81 2.18
CA ASP A 93 -5.87 27.15 2.66
C ASP A 93 -6.57 27.47 3.99
N SER A 94 -7.77 26.90 4.22
CA SER A 94 -8.59 27.20 5.40
C SER A 94 -8.50 26.18 6.52
N VAL A 95 -8.02 24.96 6.26
CA VAL A 95 -7.91 23.89 7.26
C VAL A 95 -6.96 24.29 8.40
N ALA A 96 -7.36 24.05 9.66
CA ALA A 96 -6.46 24.20 10.80
C ALA A 96 -5.47 23.03 10.85
N VAL A 97 -4.17 23.31 11.10
CA VAL A 97 -3.14 22.29 11.25
C VAL A 97 -2.52 22.42 12.65
N LEU A 98 -2.78 21.43 13.49
CA LEU A 98 -2.19 21.31 14.83
C LEU A 98 -1.02 20.35 14.79
N VAL A 99 0.07 20.70 15.47
CA VAL A 99 1.30 19.92 15.53
C VAL A 99 1.62 19.58 16.99
N SER A 100 1.66 18.27 17.29
CA SER A 100 2.03 17.71 18.59
C SER A 100 3.05 16.58 18.34
N LEU A 101 4.26 16.99 17.97
CA LEU A 101 5.37 16.09 17.64
C LEU A 101 6.46 16.24 18.71
N ASP A 102 6.78 15.14 19.38
CA ASP A 102 7.78 15.06 20.43
C ASP A 102 9.09 14.42 19.93
N LYS A 103 10.12 14.35 20.77
CA LYS A 103 11.33 13.57 20.50
C LYS A 103 11.14 12.13 20.95
N GLN A 104 11.74 11.18 20.22
CA GLN A 104 11.72 9.77 20.59
C GLN A 104 12.29 9.54 22.01
N SER A 105 11.68 8.60 22.76
CA SER A 105 12.14 8.19 24.07
C SER A 105 13.59 7.66 24.04
N PRO A 106 14.47 8.12 24.96
CA PRO A 106 15.84 7.59 25.06
C PRO A 106 15.91 6.08 25.34
N ASP A 107 14.92 5.53 26.05
CA ASP A 107 14.88 4.10 26.40
C ASP A 107 14.68 3.21 25.16
N ILE A 108 13.87 3.67 24.20
CA ILE A 108 13.68 2.98 22.91
C ILE A 108 14.96 3.06 22.08
N ALA A 109 15.61 4.23 22.03
CA ALA A 109 16.83 4.45 21.26
C ALA A 109 17.96 3.50 21.69
N MET A 110 18.17 3.28 22.99
CA MET A 110 19.23 2.40 23.51
C MET A 110 19.10 0.94 23.05
N GLY A 111 17.87 0.43 22.90
CA GLY A 111 17.63 -0.96 22.48
C GLY A 111 17.79 -1.16 20.98
N VAL A 112 17.71 -0.09 20.20
CA VAL A 112 17.70 -0.13 18.72
C VAL A 112 19.06 0.18 18.12
N ASP A 113 19.82 1.08 18.73
CA ASP A 113 21.07 1.60 18.15
C ASP A 113 22.24 0.60 18.20
N ASP A 114 22.16 -0.46 19.03
CA ASP A 114 23.18 -1.51 19.15
C ASP A 114 22.50 -2.88 19.33
N ALA A 115 22.56 -3.74 18.31
CA ALA A 115 21.88 -5.02 18.32
C ALA A 115 22.38 -5.95 19.44
N LEU A 116 21.46 -6.68 20.05
CA LEU A 116 21.74 -7.55 21.20
C LEU A 116 22.84 -8.60 20.88
N GLU A 117 22.80 -9.17 19.67
CA GLU A 117 23.72 -10.24 19.24
C GLU A 117 25.14 -9.76 18.97
N THR A 118 25.30 -8.48 18.63
CA THR A 118 26.57 -7.91 18.18
C THR A 118 27.05 -6.75 19.05
N ARG A 119 26.49 -6.62 20.24
CA ARG A 119 26.70 -5.46 21.13
C ARG A 119 28.17 -5.06 21.26
N GLY A 120 28.50 -3.87 20.75
CA GLY A 120 29.87 -3.33 20.73
C GLY A 120 30.83 -3.99 19.74
N GLN A 121 30.40 -4.90 18.86
CA GLN A 121 31.28 -5.64 17.93
C GLN A 121 31.00 -5.37 16.45
N SER A 122 29.86 -4.79 16.10
CA SER A 122 29.51 -4.48 14.73
C SER A 122 28.66 -3.20 14.65
N GLU A 123 28.48 -2.68 13.43
CA GLU A 123 27.58 -1.55 13.16
C GLU A 123 26.12 -2.01 12.94
N GLU A 124 25.75 -3.26 13.26
CA GLU A 124 24.38 -3.74 13.15
C GLU A 124 23.53 -3.14 14.27
N PHE A 125 22.32 -2.72 13.92
CA PHE A 125 21.33 -2.27 14.90
C PHE A 125 20.15 -3.26 14.95
N GLY A 126 19.50 -3.34 16.11
CA GLY A 126 18.36 -4.22 16.33
C GLY A 126 17.09 -3.69 15.68
N ALA A 127 16.10 -4.56 15.54
CA ALA A 127 14.77 -4.15 15.10
C ALA A 127 14.17 -3.12 16.08
N GLY A 128 13.52 -2.10 15.52
CA GLY A 128 12.93 -1.00 16.29
C GLY A 128 11.70 -1.41 17.10
N ASP A 129 11.12 -2.55 16.81
CA ASP A 129 10.00 -3.15 17.51
C ASP A 129 9.99 -4.67 17.28
N GLN A 130 9.20 -5.38 18.06
CA GLN A 130 8.77 -6.73 17.73
C GLN A 130 7.69 -6.68 16.64
N GLY A 131 7.52 -7.76 15.88
CA GLY A 131 6.44 -7.85 14.92
C GLY A 131 6.61 -8.98 13.92
N LEU A 132 5.55 -9.20 13.14
CA LEU A 132 5.55 -10.11 12.00
C LEU A 132 5.07 -9.38 10.76
N MET A 133 5.72 -9.63 9.64
CA MET A 133 5.46 -8.96 8.37
C MET A 133 5.29 -9.99 7.28
N PHE A 134 4.40 -9.70 6.32
CA PHE A 134 4.14 -10.59 5.19
C PHE A 134 4.48 -9.92 3.88
N GLY A 135 5.02 -10.72 2.97
CA GLY A 135 5.14 -10.40 1.56
C GLY A 135 4.43 -11.46 0.74
N TYR A 136 3.89 -11.07 -0.41
CA TYR A 136 3.18 -11.97 -1.31
C TYR A 136 3.48 -11.65 -2.77
N ALA A 137 3.43 -12.65 -3.61
CA ALA A 137 3.44 -12.52 -5.06
C ALA A 137 2.68 -13.68 -5.71
N THR A 138 2.11 -13.44 -6.88
CA THR A 138 1.44 -14.43 -7.71
C THR A 138 1.70 -14.12 -9.18
N ASN A 139 1.66 -15.13 -10.05
CA ASN A 139 1.80 -14.94 -11.48
C ASN A 139 0.48 -14.56 -12.20
N GLU A 140 -0.55 -14.15 -11.45
CA GLU A 140 -1.86 -13.76 -12.01
C GLU A 140 -1.78 -12.50 -12.89
N THR A 141 -0.86 -11.58 -12.58
CA THR A 141 -0.68 -10.31 -13.30
C THR A 141 0.79 -10.06 -13.60
N GLU A 142 1.09 -9.18 -14.55
CA GLU A 142 2.45 -8.76 -14.88
C GLU A 142 3.15 -8.06 -13.71
N SER A 143 2.40 -7.42 -12.83
CA SER A 143 2.90 -6.80 -11.60
C SER A 143 3.19 -7.80 -10.48
N TYR A 144 2.87 -9.08 -10.67
CA TYR A 144 2.92 -10.14 -9.66
C TYR A 144 2.00 -9.87 -8.46
N MET A 145 0.90 -9.17 -8.68
CA MET A 145 -0.15 -8.89 -7.70
C MET A 145 -1.38 -9.75 -7.95
N PRO A 146 -2.20 -10.03 -6.91
CA PRO A 146 -3.54 -10.59 -7.11
C PRO A 146 -4.39 -9.65 -7.97
N LEU A 147 -5.11 -10.19 -8.94
CA LEU A 147 -5.89 -9.42 -9.90
C LEU A 147 -6.94 -8.51 -9.25
N PRO A 148 -7.69 -8.93 -8.19
CA PRO A 148 -8.73 -8.07 -7.60
C PRO A 148 -8.18 -6.76 -7.06
N ILE A 149 -7.03 -6.79 -6.34
CA ILE A 149 -6.42 -5.56 -5.81
C ILE A 149 -5.72 -4.75 -6.90
N ASP A 150 -5.07 -5.40 -7.86
CA ASP A 150 -4.41 -4.73 -8.99
C ASP A 150 -5.42 -3.91 -9.79
N LEU A 151 -6.57 -4.48 -10.13
CA LEU A 151 -7.64 -3.76 -10.83
C LEU A 151 -8.29 -2.69 -9.95
N SER A 152 -8.48 -2.95 -8.65
CA SER A 152 -9.05 -1.96 -7.74
C SER A 152 -8.17 -0.71 -7.64
N HIS A 153 -6.85 -0.86 -7.57
CA HIS A 153 -5.90 0.25 -7.61
C HIS A 153 -5.92 1.00 -8.93
N LYS A 154 -5.89 0.29 -10.05
CA LYS A 154 -5.92 0.89 -11.38
C LYS A 154 -7.21 1.69 -11.63
N LEU A 155 -8.36 1.16 -11.19
CA LEU A 155 -9.64 1.86 -11.30
C LEU A 155 -9.70 3.10 -10.39
N ALA A 156 -9.23 3.00 -9.14
CA ALA A 156 -9.16 4.14 -8.22
C ALA A 156 -8.22 5.24 -8.75
N TYR A 157 -7.09 4.85 -9.31
CA TYR A 157 -6.16 5.78 -9.97
C TYR A 157 -6.77 6.46 -11.19
N GLN A 158 -7.44 5.68 -12.06
CA GLN A 158 -8.11 6.20 -13.25
C GLN A 158 -9.24 7.17 -12.88
N LEU A 159 -9.99 6.89 -11.81
CA LEU A 159 -11.03 7.78 -11.29
C LEU A 159 -10.44 9.14 -10.89
N ALA A 160 -9.32 9.15 -10.16
CA ALA A 160 -8.63 10.39 -9.81
C ALA A 160 -8.02 11.10 -11.03
N LYS A 161 -7.50 10.33 -12.00
CA LYS A 161 -6.90 10.87 -13.23
C LYS A 161 -7.92 11.63 -14.06
N VAL A 162 -9.09 11.04 -14.37
CA VAL A 162 -10.12 11.71 -15.19
C VAL A 162 -10.66 12.99 -14.53
N ARG A 163 -10.69 13.03 -13.19
CA ARG A 163 -10.99 14.24 -12.41
C ARG A 163 -9.91 15.30 -12.57
N LYS A 164 -8.65 14.94 -12.33
CA LYS A 164 -7.52 15.88 -12.38
C LYS A 164 -7.27 16.42 -13.79
N GLU A 165 -7.48 15.61 -14.81
CA GLU A 165 -7.38 16.00 -16.22
C GLU A 165 -8.63 16.76 -16.71
N LYS A 166 -9.64 16.95 -15.84
CA LYS A 166 -10.90 17.67 -16.14
C LYS A 166 -11.72 17.02 -17.27
N GLN A 167 -11.58 15.70 -17.47
CA GLN A 167 -12.47 14.95 -18.34
C GLN A 167 -13.86 14.81 -17.70
N LEU A 168 -13.87 14.62 -16.38
CA LEU A 168 -15.07 14.57 -15.55
C LEU A 168 -14.87 15.59 -14.40
N ASP A 169 -15.04 16.88 -14.71
CA ASP A 169 -14.72 18.01 -13.83
C ASP A 169 -15.70 18.19 -12.66
N TYR A 170 -16.84 17.51 -12.72
CA TYR A 170 -17.83 17.45 -11.64
C TYR A 170 -17.49 16.42 -10.53
N LEU A 171 -16.46 15.59 -10.71
CA LEU A 171 -16.04 14.64 -9.69
C LEU A 171 -15.29 15.32 -8.55
N GLY A 172 -15.61 14.91 -7.30
CA GLY A 172 -14.85 15.28 -6.13
C GLY A 172 -13.64 14.36 -5.88
N PRO A 173 -12.76 14.73 -4.92
CA PRO A 173 -11.54 13.96 -4.68
C PRO A 173 -11.76 12.58 -4.03
N ASP A 174 -12.84 12.39 -3.26
CA ASP A 174 -13.11 11.16 -2.52
C ASP A 174 -13.77 10.09 -3.40
N GLY A 175 -13.33 8.86 -3.25
CA GLY A 175 -13.90 7.73 -3.98
C GLY A 175 -13.39 6.39 -3.50
N LYS A 176 -14.18 5.35 -3.76
CA LYS A 176 -13.89 3.94 -3.44
C LYS A 176 -14.18 3.05 -4.63
N VAL A 177 -13.39 2.01 -4.78
CA VAL A 177 -13.57 1.00 -5.82
C VAL A 177 -13.48 -0.38 -5.20
N GLN A 178 -14.29 -1.31 -5.66
CA GLN A 178 -14.25 -2.71 -5.27
C GLN A 178 -14.40 -3.58 -6.51
N VAL A 179 -13.58 -4.63 -6.61
CA VAL A 179 -13.61 -5.59 -7.72
C VAL A 179 -13.74 -7.00 -7.17
N THR A 180 -14.73 -7.74 -7.68
CA THR A 180 -14.94 -9.16 -7.38
C THR A 180 -14.60 -9.99 -8.62
N ILE A 181 -13.67 -10.92 -8.44
CA ILE A 181 -13.23 -11.86 -9.47
C ILE A 181 -13.87 -13.23 -9.22
N GLU A 182 -14.36 -13.87 -10.26
CA GLU A 182 -14.73 -15.29 -10.26
C GLU A 182 -13.52 -16.12 -10.70
N TYR A 183 -13.20 -17.13 -9.89
CA TYR A 183 -12.11 -18.09 -10.13
C TYR A 183 -12.66 -19.45 -10.51
N THR A 184 -11.88 -20.24 -11.24
CA THR A 184 -12.14 -21.67 -11.47
C THR A 184 -11.81 -22.49 -10.20
N PRO A 185 -12.21 -23.77 -10.11
CA PRO A 185 -11.82 -24.65 -9.02
C PRO A 185 -10.30 -24.77 -8.85
N GLU A 186 -9.53 -24.60 -9.93
CA GLU A 186 -8.07 -24.61 -9.95
C GLU A 186 -7.47 -23.24 -9.56
N HIS A 187 -8.31 -22.31 -9.08
CA HIS A 187 -7.93 -20.94 -8.72
C HIS A 187 -7.32 -20.12 -9.87
N GLN A 188 -7.78 -20.36 -11.11
CA GLN A 188 -7.44 -19.54 -12.25
C GLN A 188 -8.51 -18.43 -12.43
N VAL A 189 -8.08 -17.24 -12.83
CA VAL A 189 -9.01 -16.13 -13.14
C VAL A 189 -9.96 -16.57 -14.27
N LYS A 190 -11.28 -16.42 -14.04
CA LYS A 190 -12.31 -16.75 -15.02
C LYS A 190 -12.93 -15.50 -15.62
N ARG A 191 -13.46 -14.59 -14.80
CA ARG A 191 -14.14 -13.36 -15.21
C ARG A 191 -14.26 -12.37 -14.04
N ILE A 192 -14.67 -11.16 -14.36
CA ILE A 192 -15.09 -10.18 -13.35
C ILE A 192 -16.59 -10.36 -13.07
N ASP A 193 -16.93 -10.69 -11.84
CA ASP A 193 -18.32 -10.82 -11.41
C ASP A 193 -18.95 -9.46 -11.09
N THR A 194 -18.25 -8.59 -10.37
CA THR A 194 -18.80 -7.31 -9.91
C THR A 194 -17.75 -6.21 -9.85
N ILE A 195 -18.12 -5.02 -10.28
CA ILE A 195 -17.38 -3.77 -10.09
C ILE A 195 -18.28 -2.79 -9.34
N VAL A 196 -17.78 -2.27 -8.21
CA VAL A 196 -18.42 -1.19 -7.44
C VAL A 196 -17.55 0.06 -7.52
N VAL A 197 -18.15 1.19 -7.85
CA VAL A 197 -17.47 2.51 -7.81
C VAL A 197 -18.37 3.48 -7.05
N SER A 198 -17.83 4.06 -5.99
CA SER A 198 -18.45 5.18 -5.27
C SER A 198 -17.57 6.40 -5.43
N THR A 199 -18.10 7.46 -6.01
CA THR A 199 -17.32 8.68 -6.29
C THR A 199 -18.07 9.92 -5.88
N GLN A 200 -17.37 10.83 -5.20
CA GLN A 200 -17.88 12.14 -4.87
C GLN A 200 -18.13 12.95 -6.14
N HIS A 201 -19.21 13.71 -6.15
CA HIS A 201 -19.64 14.48 -7.32
C HIS A 201 -20.40 15.76 -6.94
N ASP A 202 -20.50 16.69 -7.88
CA ASP A 202 -21.34 17.90 -7.74
C ASP A 202 -22.83 17.53 -7.72
N GLU A 203 -23.63 18.31 -6.99
CA GLU A 203 -25.04 17.96 -6.71
C GLU A 203 -25.94 17.95 -7.96
N GLU A 204 -25.63 18.78 -8.95
CA GLU A 204 -26.45 18.97 -10.13
C GLU A 204 -26.36 17.81 -11.15
N ILE A 205 -25.35 16.93 -11.02
CA ILE A 205 -25.12 15.84 -11.97
C ILE A 205 -26.05 14.67 -11.66
N SER A 206 -26.72 14.16 -12.71
CA SER A 206 -27.60 13.00 -12.57
C SER A 206 -26.84 11.70 -12.37
N GLN A 207 -27.44 10.76 -11.62
CA GLN A 207 -26.84 9.44 -11.41
C GLN A 207 -26.69 8.65 -12.73
N GLU A 208 -27.60 8.87 -13.69
CA GLU A 208 -27.51 8.27 -15.02
C GLU A 208 -26.25 8.74 -15.76
N GLN A 209 -25.96 10.05 -15.71
CA GLN A 209 -24.77 10.61 -16.32
C GLN A 209 -23.50 10.07 -15.64
N ILE A 210 -23.44 10.06 -14.30
CA ILE A 210 -22.30 9.51 -13.55
C ILE A 210 -22.06 8.05 -13.92
N ARG A 211 -23.12 7.23 -13.97
CA ARG A 211 -23.01 5.82 -14.35
C ARG A 211 -22.43 5.65 -15.75
N LYS A 212 -22.94 6.39 -16.72
CA LYS A 212 -22.47 6.34 -18.11
C LYS A 212 -20.99 6.74 -18.20
N ASP A 213 -20.63 7.85 -17.58
CA ASP A 213 -19.28 8.41 -17.67
C ASP A 213 -18.25 7.52 -16.93
N VAL A 214 -18.57 7.00 -15.74
CA VAL A 214 -17.70 6.09 -15.03
C VAL A 214 -17.45 4.80 -15.82
N LEU A 215 -18.46 4.24 -16.45
CA LEU A 215 -18.28 3.07 -17.31
C LEU A 215 -17.39 3.39 -18.51
N GLU A 216 -17.59 4.54 -19.16
CA GLU A 216 -16.86 4.91 -20.38
C GLU A 216 -15.42 5.35 -20.11
N PHE A 217 -15.19 6.20 -19.11
CA PHE A 217 -13.91 6.85 -18.89
C PHE A 217 -13.06 6.21 -17.78
N VAL A 218 -13.66 5.39 -16.90
CA VAL A 218 -12.95 4.76 -15.79
C VAL A 218 -12.86 3.24 -16.00
N VAL A 219 -13.97 2.55 -16.22
CA VAL A 219 -13.98 1.07 -16.30
C VAL A 219 -13.38 0.57 -17.60
N LYS A 220 -13.91 0.99 -18.75
CA LYS A 220 -13.47 0.50 -20.07
C LYS A 220 -11.98 0.70 -20.37
N PRO A 221 -11.33 1.83 -20.01
CA PRO A 221 -9.90 2.01 -20.29
C PRO A 221 -8.97 1.14 -19.44
N VAL A 222 -9.46 0.60 -18.32
CA VAL A 222 -8.65 -0.10 -17.31
C VAL A 222 -8.85 -1.61 -17.36
N VAL A 223 -10.12 -2.03 -17.54
CA VAL A 223 -10.50 -3.44 -17.41
C VAL A 223 -10.37 -4.15 -18.75
N PRO A 224 -9.62 -5.28 -18.82
CA PRO A 224 -9.58 -6.10 -20.02
C PRO A 224 -10.96 -6.56 -20.44
N ALA A 225 -11.32 -6.32 -21.71
CA ALA A 225 -12.67 -6.60 -22.23
C ALA A 225 -13.03 -8.09 -22.17
N GLU A 226 -12.04 -8.96 -22.29
CA GLU A 226 -12.19 -10.42 -22.22
C GLU A 226 -12.59 -10.94 -20.83
N LEU A 227 -12.41 -10.13 -19.78
CA LEU A 227 -12.84 -10.47 -18.42
C LEU A 227 -14.27 -10.00 -18.12
N LEU A 228 -14.90 -9.25 -19.02
CA LEU A 228 -16.26 -8.73 -18.89
C LEU A 228 -17.22 -9.54 -19.76
N ASP A 229 -18.43 -9.77 -19.27
CA ASP A 229 -19.52 -10.41 -19.99
C ASP A 229 -20.89 -9.82 -19.59
N ASP A 230 -21.96 -10.37 -20.15
CA ASP A 230 -23.33 -9.89 -19.93
C ASP A 230 -23.80 -10.12 -18.47
N GLU A 231 -23.13 -10.99 -17.70
CA GLU A 231 -23.44 -11.25 -16.29
C GLU A 231 -22.64 -10.33 -15.35
N THR A 232 -21.67 -9.56 -15.85
CA THR A 232 -20.88 -8.63 -15.02
C THR A 232 -21.77 -7.53 -14.46
N ARG A 233 -21.78 -7.39 -13.15
CA ARG A 233 -22.61 -6.41 -12.43
C ARG A 233 -21.84 -5.14 -12.14
N TYR A 234 -22.49 -3.99 -12.34
CA TYR A 234 -21.92 -2.68 -12.09
C TYR A 234 -22.76 -1.91 -11.07
N PHE A 235 -22.16 -1.54 -9.95
CA PHE A 235 -22.77 -0.70 -8.93
C PHE A 235 -22.03 0.64 -8.86
N ILE A 236 -22.59 1.66 -9.52
CA ILE A 236 -22.02 3.02 -9.54
C ILE A 236 -22.87 3.91 -8.66
N ASN A 237 -22.27 4.47 -7.59
CA ASN A 237 -22.97 5.23 -6.55
C ASN A 237 -24.29 4.58 -6.10
N PRO A 238 -24.27 3.33 -5.59
CA PRO A 238 -25.49 2.57 -5.32
C PRO A 238 -26.42 3.23 -4.27
N THR A 239 -25.89 4.14 -3.44
CA THR A 239 -26.68 4.92 -2.47
C THR A 239 -27.38 6.13 -3.11
N GLY A 240 -27.10 6.46 -4.37
CA GLY A 240 -27.71 7.53 -5.14
C GLY A 240 -26.94 8.85 -5.10
N LYS A 241 -26.58 9.39 -3.95
CA LYS A 241 -25.82 10.66 -3.82
C LYS A 241 -24.53 10.45 -3.04
N PHE A 242 -23.46 11.10 -3.54
CA PHE A 242 -22.19 11.20 -2.83
C PHE A 242 -21.60 12.62 -3.03
N VAL A 243 -22.31 13.62 -2.53
CA VAL A 243 -21.91 15.03 -2.62
C VAL A 243 -21.01 15.39 -1.44
N ILE A 244 -21.40 15.00 -0.22
CA ILE A 244 -20.58 15.19 0.98
C ILE A 244 -19.59 14.03 1.06
N GLY A 245 -18.29 14.33 1.01
CA GLY A 245 -17.21 13.35 1.06
C GLY A 245 -15.95 13.96 1.67
N GLY A 246 -14.86 13.19 1.63
CA GLY A 246 -13.62 13.58 2.26
C GLY A 246 -13.74 13.73 3.77
N PRO A 247 -12.86 14.52 4.42
CA PRO A 247 -12.85 14.70 5.88
C PRO A 247 -14.11 15.30 6.48
N VAL A 248 -14.98 15.88 5.67
CA VAL A 248 -16.29 16.40 6.11
C VAL A 248 -17.32 15.26 6.23
N GLY A 249 -17.18 14.23 5.40
CA GLY A 249 -18.07 13.06 5.43
C GLY A 249 -17.66 12.04 6.48
N ASP A 250 -16.35 11.81 6.64
CA ASP A 250 -15.78 10.86 7.60
C ASP A 250 -14.37 11.28 8.00
N SER A 251 -13.97 11.02 9.23
CA SER A 251 -12.61 11.27 9.69
C SER A 251 -11.61 10.29 9.09
N GLY A 252 -10.37 10.73 8.88
CA GLY A 252 -9.27 9.89 8.43
C GLY A 252 -8.14 9.80 9.45
N LEU A 253 -7.42 8.67 9.40
CA LEU A 253 -6.29 8.40 10.26
C LEU A 253 -5.22 7.62 9.51
N THR A 254 -3.95 7.95 9.76
CA THR A 254 -2.81 7.20 9.23
C THR A 254 -2.90 5.72 9.63
N GLY A 255 -2.68 4.82 8.66
CA GLY A 255 -2.61 3.39 8.92
C GLY A 255 -3.97 2.68 9.06
N ARG A 256 -5.06 3.26 8.58
CA ARG A 256 -6.39 2.62 8.59
C ARG A 256 -6.77 1.96 7.25
N LYS A 257 -5.88 1.94 6.28
CA LYS A 257 -6.06 1.29 4.97
C LYS A 257 -4.96 0.25 4.68
N ILE A 258 -4.49 -0.45 5.72
CA ILE A 258 -3.36 -1.37 5.64
C ILE A 258 -3.58 -2.54 4.66
N ILE A 259 -4.80 -2.98 4.47
CA ILE A 259 -5.14 -4.04 3.52
C ILE A 259 -5.17 -3.50 2.09
N VAL A 260 -5.66 -2.28 1.88
CA VAL A 260 -5.57 -1.55 0.60
C VAL A 260 -4.10 -1.29 0.26
N ASP A 261 -3.28 -0.92 1.24
CA ASP A 261 -1.84 -0.65 1.04
C ASP A 261 -1.05 -1.89 0.60
N THR A 262 -1.56 -3.09 0.85
CA THR A 262 -0.85 -4.36 0.64
C THR A 262 -1.50 -5.21 -0.46
N TYR A 263 -2.24 -6.27 -0.11
CA TYR A 263 -2.68 -7.28 -1.08
C TYR A 263 -4.20 -7.42 -1.18
N GLY A 264 -4.97 -6.46 -0.65
CA GLY A 264 -6.44 -6.46 -0.75
C GLY A 264 -7.12 -7.64 -0.06
N GLY A 265 -6.49 -8.21 0.97
CA GLY A 265 -7.00 -9.36 1.71
C GLY A 265 -6.60 -10.72 1.13
N TYR A 266 -5.85 -10.76 0.02
CA TYR A 266 -5.43 -12.01 -0.62
C TYR A 266 -4.31 -12.71 0.14
N ALA A 267 -3.46 -11.98 0.84
CA ALA A 267 -2.41 -12.48 1.71
C ALA A 267 -2.68 -12.12 3.18
N ARG A 268 -1.98 -12.81 4.08
CA ARG A 268 -1.96 -12.45 5.51
C ARG A 268 -1.36 -11.07 5.71
N HIS A 269 -1.64 -10.46 6.87
CA HIS A 269 -1.08 -9.17 7.26
C HIS A 269 -0.62 -9.21 8.72
N GLY A 270 0.52 -8.59 9.03
CA GLY A 270 1.06 -8.55 10.39
C GLY A 270 0.42 -7.49 11.30
N GLY A 271 -0.35 -6.55 10.73
CA GLY A 271 -1.05 -5.48 11.45
C GLY A 271 -0.31 -4.14 11.46
N GLY A 272 0.99 -4.09 11.10
CA GLY A 272 1.76 -2.86 11.08
C GLY A 272 1.41 -1.94 9.91
N ALA A 273 1.18 -0.65 10.18
CA ALA A 273 1.01 0.38 9.16
C ALA A 273 2.36 0.86 8.63
N PHE A 274 2.38 1.38 7.39
CA PHE A 274 3.59 1.85 6.72
C PHE A 274 3.80 3.36 6.82
N SER A 275 2.79 4.14 6.42
CA SER A 275 2.91 5.59 6.28
C SER A 275 3.33 6.27 7.57
N GLY A 276 4.20 7.27 7.44
CA GLY A 276 4.73 8.03 8.56
C GLY A 276 5.90 7.39 9.32
N LYS A 277 6.30 6.17 8.95
CA LYS A 277 7.42 5.43 9.58
C LYS A 277 8.66 5.45 8.69
N ASP A 278 9.81 5.83 9.25
CA ASP A 278 11.10 5.67 8.59
C ASP A 278 11.53 4.20 8.49
N SER A 279 12.54 3.93 7.68
CA SER A 279 12.95 2.57 7.32
C SER A 279 13.54 1.73 8.47
N THR A 280 13.82 2.31 9.63
CA THR A 280 14.23 1.55 10.83
C THR A 280 13.08 0.80 11.49
N LYS A 281 11.83 1.16 11.18
CA LYS A 281 10.64 0.44 11.62
C LYS A 281 10.42 -0.76 10.70
N VAL A 282 10.60 -1.95 11.26
CA VAL A 282 10.50 -3.23 10.52
C VAL A 282 9.10 -3.49 9.97
N ASP A 283 8.05 -2.92 10.57
CA ASP A 283 6.69 -2.95 10.00
C ASP A 283 6.71 -2.53 8.52
N ARG A 284 7.46 -1.51 8.18
CA ARG A 284 7.60 -1.00 6.82
C ARG A 284 8.72 -1.71 6.07
N SER A 285 9.94 -1.65 6.54
CA SER A 285 11.12 -2.13 5.82
C SER A 285 11.10 -3.64 5.58
N ALA A 286 10.70 -4.44 6.58
CA ALA A 286 10.62 -5.88 6.43
C ALA A 286 9.42 -6.34 5.59
N SER A 287 8.31 -5.59 5.57
CA SER A 287 7.21 -5.84 4.64
C SER A 287 7.65 -5.62 3.19
N TYR A 288 8.44 -4.57 2.93
CA TYR A 288 9.02 -4.33 1.61
C TYR A 288 10.03 -5.40 1.21
N ALA A 289 10.88 -5.83 2.15
CA ALA A 289 11.81 -6.94 1.92
C ALA A 289 11.06 -8.25 1.64
N ALA A 290 10.01 -8.56 2.39
CA ALA A 290 9.19 -9.76 2.18
C ALA A 290 8.51 -9.75 0.80
N ARG A 291 7.99 -8.58 0.35
CA ARG A 291 7.48 -8.42 -1.03
C ARG A 291 8.58 -8.63 -2.07
N TYR A 292 9.74 -8.04 -1.89
CA TYR A 292 10.88 -8.19 -2.79
C TYR A 292 11.28 -9.65 -2.94
N ILE A 293 11.35 -10.41 -1.85
CA ILE A 293 11.65 -11.84 -1.85
C ILE A 293 10.56 -12.61 -2.60
N ALA A 294 9.29 -12.46 -2.20
CA ALA A 294 8.17 -13.20 -2.78
C ALA A 294 8.09 -12.98 -4.30
N LYS A 295 8.26 -11.72 -4.74
CA LYS A 295 8.24 -11.37 -6.16
C LYS A 295 9.37 -12.04 -6.96
N ASN A 296 10.59 -12.03 -6.44
CA ASN A 296 11.73 -12.67 -7.09
C ASN A 296 11.59 -14.21 -7.10
N VAL A 297 11.03 -14.83 -6.06
CA VAL A 297 10.76 -16.27 -6.01
C VAL A 297 9.79 -16.68 -7.11
N VAL A 298 8.67 -15.96 -7.26
CA VAL A 298 7.67 -16.24 -8.31
C VAL A 298 8.23 -15.95 -9.69
N ALA A 299 8.91 -14.83 -9.88
CA ALA A 299 9.51 -14.45 -11.16
C ALA A 299 10.65 -15.42 -11.59
N ALA A 300 11.34 -16.05 -10.64
CA ALA A 300 12.32 -17.09 -10.92
C ALA A 300 11.67 -18.44 -11.31
N GLY A 301 10.34 -18.55 -11.22
CA GLY A 301 9.61 -19.78 -11.55
C GLY A 301 9.75 -20.87 -10.49
N LEU A 302 10.05 -20.52 -9.24
CA LEU A 302 10.16 -21.48 -8.15
C LEU A 302 8.79 -21.89 -7.57
N ALA A 303 7.79 -21.02 -7.73
CA ALA A 303 6.39 -21.25 -7.40
C ALA A 303 5.50 -20.29 -8.21
N ASP A 304 4.20 -20.59 -8.39
CA ASP A 304 3.24 -19.68 -9.01
C ASP A 304 2.69 -18.67 -8.02
N LYS A 305 2.68 -19.01 -6.72
CA LYS A 305 2.28 -18.17 -5.59
C LYS A 305 3.31 -18.33 -4.48
N CYS A 306 3.62 -17.24 -3.81
CA CYS A 306 4.56 -17.29 -2.70
C CYS A 306 4.18 -16.23 -1.65
N GLU A 307 3.94 -16.67 -0.42
CA GLU A 307 3.82 -15.82 0.76
C GLU A 307 5.06 -16.02 1.65
N ILE A 308 5.65 -14.92 2.07
CA ILE A 308 6.82 -14.88 2.96
C ILE A 308 6.39 -14.23 4.28
N GLN A 309 6.68 -14.87 5.40
CA GLN A 309 6.60 -14.25 6.72
C GLN A 309 8.01 -13.99 7.26
N LEU A 310 8.26 -12.78 7.71
CA LEU A 310 9.42 -12.40 8.52
C LEU A 310 8.94 -11.96 9.90
N ALA A 311 9.62 -12.38 10.97
CA ALA A 311 9.31 -11.93 12.32
C ALA A 311 10.57 -11.45 13.04
N TYR A 312 10.43 -10.40 13.83
CA TYR A 312 11.53 -9.77 14.58
C TYR A 312 11.17 -9.62 16.04
N ALA A 313 12.21 -9.61 16.89
CA ALA A 313 12.14 -9.17 18.29
C ALA A 313 12.82 -7.81 18.43
N ILE A 314 12.30 -6.95 19.29
CA ILE A 314 12.90 -5.64 19.55
C ILE A 314 14.37 -5.78 19.97
N GLY A 315 15.24 -4.96 19.42
CA GLY A 315 16.68 -4.96 19.73
C GLY A 315 17.47 -6.13 19.14
N VAL A 316 16.84 -7.06 18.38
CA VAL A 316 17.48 -8.20 17.72
C VAL A 316 17.60 -7.91 16.24
N ALA A 317 18.79 -8.14 15.65
CA ALA A 317 19.03 -7.83 14.23
C ALA A 317 18.52 -8.93 13.30
N GLN A 318 18.78 -10.20 13.63
CA GLN A 318 18.32 -11.30 12.79
C GLN A 318 16.82 -11.58 12.98
N PRO A 319 16.09 -11.94 11.91
CA PRO A 319 14.71 -12.36 12.07
C PRO A 319 14.64 -13.63 12.95
N VAL A 320 13.72 -13.64 13.91
CA VAL A 320 13.50 -14.80 14.80
C VAL A 320 12.83 -15.96 14.06
N SER A 321 12.12 -15.67 12.97
CA SER A 321 11.57 -16.69 12.08
C SER A 321 11.44 -16.20 10.64
N ILE A 322 11.54 -17.15 9.71
CA ILE A 322 11.23 -17.01 8.28
C ILE A 322 10.34 -18.18 7.92
N ALA A 323 9.16 -17.91 7.39
CA ALA A 323 8.24 -18.92 6.87
C ALA A 323 7.91 -18.63 5.40
N VAL A 324 7.72 -19.69 4.64
CA VAL A 324 7.32 -19.67 3.23
C VAL A 324 6.07 -20.52 3.08
N ASP A 325 5.09 -20.05 2.34
CA ASP A 325 3.91 -20.81 1.94
C ASP A 325 3.71 -20.58 0.43
N THR A 326 3.79 -21.64 -0.34
CA THR A 326 3.60 -21.63 -1.80
C THR A 326 2.20 -22.07 -2.21
N PHE A 327 1.34 -22.37 -1.24
CA PHE A 327 -0.04 -22.83 -1.48
C PHE A 327 -0.10 -24.08 -2.37
N GLY A 328 0.94 -24.94 -2.31
CA GLY A 328 1.06 -26.13 -3.14
C GLY A 328 1.39 -25.86 -4.61
N THR A 329 1.81 -24.65 -4.95
CA THR A 329 2.20 -24.28 -6.34
C THR A 329 3.71 -24.28 -6.58
N ASN A 330 4.47 -24.78 -5.64
CA ASN A 330 5.93 -24.85 -5.73
C ASN A 330 6.42 -25.83 -6.81
N HIS A 331 7.45 -25.41 -7.53
CA HIS A 331 8.15 -26.24 -8.53
C HIS A 331 9.44 -26.85 -7.96
N VAL A 332 9.86 -26.41 -6.77
CA VAL A 332 10.99 -26.90 -5.98
C VAL A 332 10.55 -27.05 -4.51
N PRO A 333 11.22 -27.88 -3.68
CA PRO A 333 10.83 -28.03 -2.27
C PRO A 333 10.88 -26.70 -1.50
N GLU A 334 9.86 -26.41 -0.67
CA GLU A 334 9.78 -25.16 0.10
C GLU A 334 10.97 -24.98 1.05
N GLU A 335 11.48 -26.07 1.64
CA GLU A 335 12.67 -26.00 2.50
C GLU A 335 13.89 -25.45 1.73
N LYS A 336 13.99 -25.75 0.43
CA LYS A 336 15.05 -25.22 -0.43
C LYS A 336 14.82 -23.75 -0.77
N ILE A 337 13.58 -23.31 -0.90
CA ILE A 337 13.26 -21.90 -1.05
C ILE A 337 13.69 -21.13 0.21
N ILE A 338 13.38 -21.64 1.41
CA ILE A 338 13.83 -21.03 2.67
C ILE A 338 15.35 -20.96 2.78
N GLU A 339 16.04 -22.05 2.38
CA GLU A 339 17.52 -22.11 2.40
C GLU A 339 18.14 -21.02 1.51
N VAL A 340 17.64 -20.86 0.28
CA VAL A 340 18.16 -19.85 -0.64
C VAL A 340 17.82 -18.43 -0.20
N ILE A 341 16.64 -18.21 0.40
CA ILE A 341 16.28 -16.91 0.96
C ILE A 341 17.29 -16.49 2.04
N ARG A 342 17.60 -17.38 2.97
CA ARG A 342 18.60 -17.11 4.02
C ARG A 342 19.99 -16.80 3.48
N LYS A 343 20.34 -17.36 2.35
CA LYS A 343 21.66 -17.20 1.72
C LYS A 343 21.75 -15.91 0.89
N GLU A 344 20.72 -15.62 0.10
CA GLU A 344 20.78 -14.58 -0.93
C GLU A 344 20.23 -13.22 -0.47
N PHE A 345 19.48 -13.17 0.65
CA PHE A 345 18.87 -11.93 1.14
C PHE A 345 19.40 -11.53 2.52
N ARG A 346 19.81 -10.27 2.63
CA ARG A 346 20.23 -9.68 3.90
C ARG A 346 19.00 -9.22 4.66
N LEU A 347 18.64 -9.94 5.73
CA LEU A 347 17.37 -9.76 6.44
C LEU A 347 17.51 -9.01 7.77
N THR A 348 18.70 -8.53 8.13
CA THR A 348 18.85 -7.58 9.25
C THR A 348 18.22 -6.24 8.85
N PRO A 349 17.72 -5.42 9.80
CA PRO A 349 17.17 -4.09 9.49
C PRO A 349 18.14 -3.25 8.66
N LYS A 350 19.43 -3.20 9.04
CA LYS A 350 20.49 -2.53 8.28
C LYS A 350 20.64 -3.12 6.87
N GLY A 351 20.68 -4.44 6.77
CA GLY A 351 20.81 -5.15 5.49
C GLY A 351 19.67 -4.84 4.52
N ILE A 352 18.44 -4.79 5.02
CA ILE A 352 17.26 -4.41 4.23
C ILE A 352 17.36 -2.96 3.76
N ILE A 353 17.66 -2.03 4.67
CA ILE A 353 17.78 -0.60 4.36
C ILE A 353 18.83 -0.34 3.28
N GLU A 354 19.99 -0.99 3.38
CA GLU A 354 21.07 -0.86 2.40
C GLU A 354 20.70 -1.49 1.06
N THR A 355 20.18 -2.72 1.07
CA THR A 355 19.81 -3.47 -0.15
C THR A 355 18.74 -2.74 -0.95
N LEU A 356 17.71 -2.23 -0.28
CA LEU A 356 16.61 -1.53 -0.92
C LEU A 356 16.80 0.00 -0.97
N ASN A 357 17.94 0.52 -0.48
CA ASN A 357 18.25 1.94 -0.46
C ASN A 357 17.10 2.81 0.07
N LEU A 358 16.63 2.49 1.30
CA LEU A 358 15.40 3.02 1.89
C LEU A 358 15.56 4.39 2.58
N ARG A 359 16.76 4.96 2.66
CA ARG A 359 17.00 6.28 3.28
C ARG A 359 16.85 7.42 2.29
N ARG A 360 15.83 7.35 1.43
CA ARG A 360 15.53 8.34 0.38
C ARG A 360 14.08 8.83 0.49
N PRO A 361 13.77 10.03 -0.01
CA PRO A 361 12.39 10.55 -0.03
C PRO A 361 11.57 9.89 -1.16
N ILE A 362 11.14 8.65 -0.95
CA ILE A 362 10.41 7.82 -1.94
C ILE A 362 9.03 7.38 -1.47
N TYR A 363 8.58 7.85 -0.31
CA TYR A 363 7.45 7.26 0.42
C TYR A 363 6.10 7.90 0.09
N GLN A 364 6.00 9.23 -0.04
CA GLN A 364 4.72 9.89 -0.31
C GLN A 364 4.03 9.36 -1.57
N GLN A 365 4.79 9.03 -2.61
CA GLN A 365 4.25 8.47 -3.85
C GLN A 365 3.62 7.07 -3.68
N THR A 366 3.93 6.34 -2.60
CA THR A 366 3.37 5.03 -2.29
C THR A 366 2.13 5.09 -1.41
N ALA A 367 1.85 6.24 -0.80
CA ALA A 367 0.81 6.40 0.20
C ALA A 367 -0.63 6.35 -0.35
N ALA A 368 -0.80 6.27 -1.67
CA ALA A 368 -2.07 6.00 -2.34
C ALA A 368 -1.87 5.00 -3.47
N TYR A 369 -2.90 4.22 -3.79
CA TYR A 369 -2.92 3.20 -4.87
C TYR A 369 -2.01 2.01 -4.64
N GLY A 370 -1.70 1.68 -3.38
CA GLY A 370 -0.91 0.54 -2.95
C GLY A 370 0.60 0.78 -2.91
N HIS A 371 1.27 0.06 -2.02
CA HIS A 371 2.73 0.07 -1.88
C HIS A 371 3.41 -0.97 -2.78
N PHE A 372 2.64 -1.94 -3.30
CA PHE A 372 3.13 -3.06 -4.09
C PHE A 372 2.50 -3.12 -5.47
N GLY A 373 3.22 -3.74 -6.43
CA GLY A 373 2.75 -3.91 -7.80
C GLY A 373 2.70 -2.62 -8.63
N ARG A 374 3.33 -1.56 -8.17
CA ARG A 374 3.37 -0.27 -8.88
C ARG A 374 4.28 -0.36 -10.10
N THR A 375 3.72 -0.05 -11.26
CA THR A 375 4.45 -0.02 -12.55
C THR A 375 4.62 1.41 -13.08
N ASP A 376 3.98 2.37 -12.44
CA ASP A 376 4.00 3.80 -12.76
C ASP A 376 5.14 4.57 -12.07
N ILE A 377 5.75 3.98 -11.04
CA ILE A 377 6.87 4.53 -10.28
C ILE A 377 7.94 3.45 -10.07
N GLU A 378 9.20 3.87 -9.98
CA GLU A 378 10.30 2.95 -9.71
C GLU A 378 10.47 2.75 -8.20
N LEU A 379 10.25 1.51 -7.73
CA LEU A 379 10.38 1.12 -6.34
C LEU A 379 11.41 0.01 -6.18
N PRO A 380 12.35 0.12 -5.21
CA PRO A 380 13.42 -0.88 -5.03
C PRO A 380 12.90 -2.29 -4.74
N TRP A 381 11.82 -2.41 -3.97
CA TRP A 381 11.22 -3.71 -3.61
C TRP A 381 10.40 -4.37 -4.73
N GLU A 382 10.23 -3.69 -5.85
CA GLU A 382 9.59 -4.24 -7.06
C GLU A 382 10.61 -4.74 -8.11
N GLN A 383 11.90 -4.61 -7.86
CA GLN A 383 12.95 -5.03 -8.78
C GLN A 383 13.09 -6.56 -8.85
N LEU A 384 13.44 -7.09 -10.02
CA LEU A 384 13.61 -8.51 -10.31
C LEU A 384 15.10 -8.92 -10.44
N ASN A 385 15.98 -8.20 -9.78
CA ASN A 385 17.43 -8.35 -9.91
C ASN A 385 18.01 -9.58 -9.20
N LYS A 386 17.18 -10.36 -8.48
CA LYS A 386 17.59 -11.66 -7.85
C LYS A 386 17.15 -12.89 -8.64
N VAL A 387 16.40 -12.72 -9.72
CA VAL A 387 15.83 -13.85 -10.48
C VAL A 387 16.89 -14.82 -10.99
N GLU A 388 17.95 -14.32 -11.62
CA GLU A 388 18.98 -15.18 -12.18
C GLU A 388 19.83 -15.89 -11.09
N GLU A 389 20.09 -15.22 -9.96
CA GLU A 389 20.76 -15.82 -8.81
C GLU A 389 19.92 -16.97 -8.22
N LEU A 390 18.59 -16.75 -8.08
CA LEU A 390 17.67 -17.75 -7.59
C LEU A 390 17.56 -18.96 -8.53
N LYS A 391 17.47 -18.74 -9.84
CA LYS A 391 17.47 -19.82 -10.83
C LYS A 391 18.77 -20.66 -10.78
N ALA A 392 19.92 -19.99 -10.70
CA ALA A 392 21.21 -20.66 -10.68
C ALA A 392 21.41 -21.57 -9.46
N TYR A 393 20.72 -21.29 -8.35
CA TYR A 393 20.76 -22.15 -7.15
C TYR A 393 20.12 -23.52 -7.38
N PHE A 394 19.16 -23.61 -8.31
CA PHE A 394 18.40 -24.83 -8.61
C PHE A 394 18.81 -25.49 -9.97
N ALA A 395 19.72 -24.85 -10.71
CA ALA A 395 20.29 -25.42 -11.93
C ALA A 395 21.38 -26.44 -11.60
#